data_3e56ee2b1f718bd788193b23dc22bbea
#
_entry.id   3e56ee2b1f718bd788193b23dc22bbea
#
_cell.length_a   1.000
_cell.length_b   1.000
_cell.length_c   1.000
_cell.angle_alpha   90.00
_cell.angle_beta   90.00
_cell.angle_gamma   90.00
#
_symmetry.space_group_name_H-M   'P 1'
#
loop_
_entity.id
_entity.type
_entity.pdbx_description
1 polymer ?
#
loop_
_entity_poly.entity_id
_entity_poly.type
_entity_poly.pdbx_seq_one_letter_code
_entity_poly.pdbx_strand_id
1 'polypeptide(L)'
;MKKCMPWRSVLLIAALLASSPTQAYQPELHQQLTFLSAKQVSRCLPYWQEADASMAINPLSTLDMRYVVRANAARAKGSFFGRMFRWNYLDISQNDSDAVWGMFDTRFNSRFHDLTDQLVVESQQRQRLEALGSLLSHIQDVSTPSRVVPVYTGRWWSFSLQDRFDRYPVDVQRLEAAGQSLCQSVLVQVQDIAGADVGEALSQLLFYSARQTIIAVSSEINGMPAEWTAFWQPASNDGSGNAFGEYGVAGNNFGDRVEFRCGDTGQEALRCILLKDDPLYQDFAFARHLSAVEATMVAMLIVQYRDIL
;
A
#
# COMPACT_ATOMS: atom_id res chain seq x y z
N MET A 1 -14.24 53.56 -4.16
CA MET A 1 -13.20 53.07 -5.06
C MET A 1 -13.14 51.56 -4.94
N LYS A 2 -13.78 50.82 -5.89
CA LYS A 2 -13.74 49.34 -5.94
C LYS A 2 -12.49 48.96 -6.74
N LYS A 3 -11.47 48.38 -6.07
CA LYS A 3 -10.31 47.83 -6.76
C LYS A 3 -10.72 46.51 -7.40
N CYS A 4 -10.86 46.49 -8.74
CA CYS A 4 -10.98 45.25 -9.51
C CYS A 4 -9.69 44.45 -9.35
N MET A 5 -9.80 43.24 -8.81
CA MET A 5 -8.72 42.25 -8.75
C MET A 5 -8.35 41.88 -10.20
N PRO A 6 -7.08 41.90 -10.61
CA PRO A 6 -6.71 41.65 -12.00
C PRO A 6 -7.01 40.21 -12.34
N TRP A 7 -7.75 40.00 -13.41
CA TRP A 7 -8.21 38.70 -13.95
C TRP A 7 -7.06 37.67 -14.16
N ARG A 8 -5.83 38.14 -14.28
CA ARG A 8 -4.63 37.30 -14.37
C ARG A 8 -4.35 36.48 -13.09
N SER A 9 -4.72 37.00 -11.92
CA SER A 9 -4.53 36.29 -10.64
C SER A 9 -5.56 35.15 -10.46
N VAL A 10 -6.75 35.29 -11.03
CA VAL A 10 -7.80 34.26 -10.98
C VAL A 10 -7.46 33.10 -11.90
N LEU A 11 -6.86 33.37 -13.07
CA LEU A 11 -6.41 32.32 -14.01
C LEU A 11 -5.22 31.51 -13.47
N LEU A 12 -4.32 32.13 -12.71
CA LEU A 12 -3.20 31.42 -12.05
C LEU A 12 -3.69 30.49 -10.95
N ILE A 13 -4.69 30.90 -10.18
CA ILE A 13 -5.30 30.05 -9.14
C ILE A 13 -6.10 28.90 -9.79
N ALA A 14 -6.80 29.15 -10.87
CA ALA A 14 -7.53 28.12 -11.63
C ALA A 14 -6.58 27.09 -12.28
N ALA A 15 -5.41 27.51 -12.77
CA ALA A 15 -4.40 26.61 -13.32
C ALA A 15 -3.71 25.74 -12.25
N LEU A 16 -3.56 26.25 -11.03
CA LEU A 16 -3.06 25.47 -9.87
C LEU A 16 -4.08 24.44 -9.37
N LEU A 17 -5.38 24.66 -9.61
CA LEU A 17 -6.45 23.73 -9.24
C LEU A 17 -6.68 22.61 -10.28
N ALA A 18 -6.13 22.75 -11.48
CA ALA A 18 -6.23 21.75 -12.55
C ALA A 18 -5.12 20.69 -12.53
N SER A 19 -4.16 20.79 -11.60
CA SER A 19 -3.14 19.74 -11.42
C SER A 19 -3.81 18.47 -10.93
N SER A 20 -3.69 17.41 -11.72
CA SER A 20 -4.25 16.08 -11.45
C SER A 20 -3.92 15.61 -10.04
N PRO A 21 -4.88 15.01 -9.34
CA PRO A 21 -4.69 14.57 -7.97
C PRO A 21 -3.62 13.48 -7.89
N THR A 22 -2.64 13.73 -7.07
CA THR A 22 -1.55 12.81 -6.76
C THR A 22 -2.02 11.77 -5.73
N GLN A 23 -1.82 10.50 -6.01
CA GLN A 23 -2.35 9.38 -5.22
C GLN A 23 -1.19 8.46 -4.79
N ALA A 24 -1.35 7.82 -3.61
CA ALA A 24 -0.77 6.50 -3.38
C ALA A 24 -1.26 5.55 -4.47
N TYR A 25 -0.90 4.31 -4.50
CA TYR A 25 -1.33 3.49 -5.64
C TYR A 25 -2.48 4.14 -6.39
N GLN A 26 -2.35 4.40 -7.67
CA GLN A 26 -3.44 5.03 -8.42
C GLN A 26 -4.72 4.23 -8.16
N PRO A 27 -5.91 4.81 -8.05
CA PRO A 27 -7.15 4.07 -7.81
C PRO A 27 -7.31 2.91 -8.77
N GLU A 28 -6.78 3.04 -9.98
CA GLU A 28 -6.75 2.02 -11.00
C GLU A 28 -5.90 0.82 -10.57
N LEU A 29 -4.78 1.05 -9.91
CA LEU A 29 -3.91 0.00 -9.37
C LEU A 29 -4.61 -0.74 -8.23
N HIS A 30 -5.20 -0.01 -7.30
CA HIS A 30 -6.00 -0.61 -6.22
C HIS A 30 -7.15 -1.47 -6.77
N GLN A 31 -7.87 -0.97 -7.79
CA GLN A 31 -8.92 -1.74 -8.46
C GLN A 31 -8.35 -3.01 -9.08
N GLN A 32 -7.24 -2.90 -9.78
CA GLN A 32 -6.59 -4.02 -10.46
C GLN A 32 -6.14 -5.09 -9.47
N LEU A 33 -5.46 -4.70 -8.37
CA LEU A 33 -5.03 -5.62 -7.32
C LEU A 33 -6.22 -6.32 -6.67
N THR A 34 -7.28 -5.57 -6.32
CA THR A 34 -8.49 -6.13 -5.71
C THR A 34 -9.19 -7.11 -6.65
N PHE A 35 -9.29 -6.77 -7.93
CA PHE A 35 -9.91 -7.65 -8.93
C PHE A 35 -9.08 -8.93 -9.15
N LEU A 36 -7.75 -8.80 -9.24
CA LEU A 36 -6.85 -9.95 -9.36
C LEU A 36 -6.95 -10.86 -8.13
N SER A 37 -6.98 -10.29 -6.92
CA SER A 37 -7.14 -11.05 -5.68
C SER A 37 -8.44 -11.85 -5.68
N ALA A 38 -9.56 -11.23 -6.02
CA ALA A 38 -10.85 -11.91 -6.11
C ALA A 38 -10.88 -13.03 -7.16
N LYS A 39 -10.25 -12.79 -8.31
CA LYS A 39 -10.10 -13.81 -9.36
C LYS A 39 -9.27 -14.99 -8.86
N GLN A 40 -8.19 -14.73 -8.11
CA GLN A 40 -7.36 -15.77 -7.53
C GLN A 40 -8.08 -16.52 -6.40
N VAL A 41 -8.80 -15.84 -5.51
CA VAL A 41 -9.67 -16.50 -4.52
C VAL A 41 -10.57 -17.53 -5.20
N SER A 42 -11.28 -17.13 -6.27
CA SER A 42 -12.16 -18.04 -7.00
C SER A 42 -11.43 -19.24 -7.62
N ARG A 43 -10.18 -19.05 -8.06
CA ARG A 43 -9.34 -20.13 -8.63
C ARG A 43 -8.80 -21.07 -7.56
N CYS A 44 -8.52 -20.55 -6.37
CA CYS A 44 -7.96 -21.33 -5.27
C CYS A 44 -9.02 -22.15 -4.52
N LEU A 45 -10.30 -21.82 -4.64
CA LEU A 45 -11.37 -22.49 -3.92
C LEU A 45 -11.35 -24.02 -4.02
N PRO A 46 -11.20 -24.64 -5.22
CA PRO A 46 -11.15 -26.09 -5.32
C PRO A 46 -9.97 -26.70 -4.53
N TYR A 47 -8.81 -26.04 -4.57
CA TYR A 47 -7.62 -26.45 -3.85
C TYR A 47 -7.83 -26.39 -2.33
N TRP A 48 -8.42 -25.30 -1.83
CA TRP A 48 -8.69 -25.14 -0.40
C TRP A 48 -9.76 -26.11 0.11
N GLN A 49 -10.82 -26.36 -0.66
CA GLN A 49 -11.86 -27.32 -0.32
C GLN A 49 -11.36 -28.76 -0.31
N GLU A 50 -10.36 -29.10 -1.15
CA GLU A 50 -9.69 -30.39 -1.11
C GLU A 50 -8.79 -30.53 0.13
N ALA A 51 -8.10 -29.44 0.51
CA ALA A 51 -7.22 -29.41 1.69
C ALA A 51 -8.00 -29.43 3.01
N ASP A 52 -9.15 -28.75 3.06
CA ASP A 52 -10.03 -28.67 4.23
C ASP A 52 -11.50 -28.59 3.77
N ALA A 53 -12.21 -29.71 3.89
CA ALA A 53 -13.63 -29.79 3.52
C ALA A 53 -14.56 -28.89 4.37
N SER A 54 -14.10 -28.41 5.54
CA SER A 54 -14.82 -27.45 6.36
C SER A 54 -14.75 -26.02 5.82
N MET A 55 -13.85 -25.75 4.88
CA MET A 55 -13.70 -24.46 4.21
C MET A 55 -14.79 -24.20 3.17
N ALA A 56 -16.04 -24.09 3.63
CA ALA A 56 -17.18 -23.76 2.77
C ALA A 56 -17.23 -22.26 2.45
N ILE A 57 -16.27 -21.77 1.68
CA ILE A 57 -16.22 -20.35 1.27
C ILE A 57 -17.05 -20.15 0.01
N ASN A 58 -17.99 -19.22 0.07
CA ASN A 58 -18.71 -18.76 -1.11
C ASN A 58 -17.97 -17.55 -1.69
N PRO A 59 -17.52 -17.62 -2.97
CA PRO A 59 -16.88 -16.48 -3.60
C PRO A 59 -17.87 -15.30 -3.67
N LEU A 60 -17.34 -14.08 -3.52
CA LEU A 60 -18.13 -12.88 -3.71
C LEU A 60 -18.76 -12.88 -5.11
N SER A 61 -20.06 -12.60 -5.17
CA SER A 61 -20.74 -12.46 -6.45
C SER A 61 -20.13 -11.31 -7.28
N THR A 62 -20.35 -11.31 -8.58
CA THR A 62 -19.88 -10.22 -9.46
C THR A 62 -20.41 -8.85 -9.00
N LEU A 63 -21.63 -8.81 -8.44
CA LEU A 63 -22.21 -7.57 -7.93
C LEU A 63 -21.54 -7.13 -6.64
N ASP A 64 -21.34 -8.06 -5.70
CA ASP A 64 -20.66 -7.78 -4.42
C ASP A 64 -19.24 -7.29 -4.66
N MET A 65 -18.52 -7.94 -5.58
CA MET A 65 -17.18 -7.53 -5.98
C MET A 65 -17.14 -6.09 -6.53
N ARG A 66 -18.18 -5.66 -7.28
CA ARG A 66 -18.24 -4.27 -7.75
C ARG A 66 -18.35 -3.27 -6.61
N TYR A 67 -19.07 -3.58 -5.53
CA TYR A 67 -19.12 -2.72 -4.34
C TYR A 67 -17.75 -2.63 -3.67
N VAL A 68 -17.09 -3.76 -3.46
CA VAL A 68 -15.76 -3.84 -2.86
C VAL A 68 -14.74 -3.04 -3.68
N VAL A 69 -14.63 -3.30 -4.98
CA VAL A 69 -13.68 -2.63 -5.88
C VAL A 69 -13.94 -1.11 -5.94
N ARG A 70 -15.21 -0.71 -6.01
CA ARG A 70 -15.59 0.71 -6.06
C ARG A 70 -15.22 1.43 -4.75
N ALA A 71 -15.49 0.83 -3.60
CA ALA A 71 -15.15 1.41 -2.31
C ALA A 71 -13.64 1.49 -2.10
N ASN A 72 -12.90 0.45 -2.48
CA ASN A 72 -11.43 0.43 -2.47
C ASN A 72 -10.86 1.61 -3.28
N ALA A 73 -11.27 1.77 -4.53
CA ALA A 73 -10.83 2.86 -5.38
C ALA A 73 -11.28 4.25 -4.88
N ALA A 74 -12.50 4.35 -4.33
CA ALA A 74 -13.01 5.62 -3.80
C ALA A 74 -12.20 6.05 -2.57
N ARG A 75 -11.77 5.09 -1.74
CA ARG A 75 -10.88 5.34 -0.60
C ARG A 75 -9.51 5.80 -1.06
N ALA A 76 -8.91 5.11 -2.03
CA ALA A 76 -7.65 5.50 -2.64
C ALA A 76 -7.73 6.90 -3.27
N LYS A 77 -8.86 7.26 -3.90
CA LYS A 77 -9.04 8.54 -4.60
C LYS A 77 -9.02 9.75 -3.67
N GLY A 78 -9.57 9.70 -2.46
CA GLY A 78 -9.62 10.78 -1.47
C GLY A 78 -9.77 12.21 -2.01
N SER A 79 -10.03 13.21 -1.18
CA SER A 79 -9.99 14.62 -1.62
C SER A 79 -8.56 15.16 -1.66
N PHE A 80 -8.28 16.13 -2.54
CA PHE A 80 -6.96 16.79 -2.63
C PHE A 80 -6.49 17.32 -1.27
N PHE A 81 -7.33 18.07 -0.57
CA PHE A 81 -7.00 18.58 0.77
C PHE A 81 -6.83 17.46 1.80
N GLY A 82 -7.69 16.44 1.75
CA GLY A 82 -7.57 15.28 2.62
C GLY A 82 -6.27 14.50 2.41
N ARG A 83 -5.67 14.58 1.22
CA ARG A 83 -4.39 13.92 0.88
C ARG A 83 -3.19 14.80 1.20
N MET A 84 -3.28 16.11 0.95
CA MET A 84 -2.21 17.06 1.25
C MET A 84 -1.88 17.11 2.74
N PHE A 85 -2.90 16.92 3.59
CA PHE A 85 -2.77 16.97 5.04
C PHE A 85 -2.88 15.60 5.73
N ARG A 86 -2.99 14.51 4.96
CA ARG A 86 -3.11 13.14 5.48
C ARG A 86 -1.86 12.35 5.17
N TRP A 87 -1.15 12.00 6.20
CA TRP A 87 -0.14 10.98 6.14
C TRP A 87 -0.80 9.62 6.39
N ASN A 88 -1.06 8.89 5.30
CA ASN A 88 -1.59 7.53 5.38
C ASN A 88 -0.40 6.57 5.39
N TYR A 89 0.37 6.54 6.46
CA TYR A 89 1.43 5.56 6.64
C TYR A 89 1.25 4.84 7.98
N LEU A 90 1.68 3.60 8.00
CA LEU A 90 1.72 2.78 9.20
C LEU A 90 3.10 2.87 9.83
N ASP A 91 3.20 3.47 11.01
CA ASP A 91 4.38 3.37 11.85
C ASP A 91 4.27 2.14 12.74
N ILE A 92 5.12 1.14 12.48
CA ILE A 92 5.13 -0.11 13.26
C ILE A 92 5.71 0.11 14.68
N SER A 93 6.52 1.15 14.89
CA SER A 93 7.21 1.40 16.15
C SER A 93 6.40 2.24 17.13
N GLN A 94 5.40 2.97 16.66
CA GLN A 94 4.63 3.90 17.47
C GLN A 94 3.15 3.52 17.45
N ASN A 95 2.55 3.50 18.63
CA ASN A 95 1.09 3.58 18.74
C ASN A 95 0.66 4.93 18.16
N ASP A 96 -0.44 4.96 17.43
CA ASP A 96 -1.08 6.14 16.80
C ASP A 96 -1.19 7.36 17.73
N SER A 97 -0.11 7.82 18.27
CA SER A 97 -0.10 8.97 19.13
C SER A 97 0.28 10.18 18.29
N ASP A 98 -0.66 11.07 18.18
CA ASP A 98 -0.48 12.48 17.90
C ASP A 98 -0.17 12.87 16.46
N ALA A 99 -1.16 13.55 15.89
CA ALA A 99 -0.98 14.34 14.67
C ALA A 99 0.24 15.24 14.84
N VAL A 100 1.33 14.91 14.16
CA VAL A 100 2.50 15.80 14.11
C VAL A 100 2.02 17.16 13.61
N TRP A 101 2.05 18.17 14.48
CA TRP A 101 1.66 19.54 14.20
C TRP A 101 0.15 19.80 13.98
N GLY A 102 -0.77 18.89 14.33
CA GLY A 102 -2.21 19.07 14.13
C GLY A 102 -2.67 19.19 12.66
N MET A 103 -1.75 19.27 11.71
CA MET A 103 -2.03 19.37 10.28
C MET A 103 -1.92 18.04 9.54
N PHE A 104 -1.23 17.07 10.10
CA PHE A 104 -0.99 15.77 9.48
C PHE A 104 -1.76 14.69 10.22
N ASP A 105 -2.54 13.93 9.49
CA ASP A 105 -3.29 12.82 10.05
C ASP A 105 -2.45 11.55 9.98
N THR A 106 -1.83 11.19 11.08
CA THR A 106 -0.99 9.99 11.26
C THR A 106 -1.78 8.81 11.82
N ARG A 107 -3.11 8.90 11.94
CA ARG A 107 -3.99 7.88 12.52
C ARG A 107 -4.35 6.77 11.54
N PHE A 108 -3.37 6.23 10.83
CA PHE A 108 -3.59 5.10 9.91
C PHE A 108 -4.20 3.91 10.66
N ASN A 109 -3.62 3.58 11.80
CA ASN A 109 -4.01 2.42 12.61
C ASN A 109 -5.41 2.63 13.21
N SER A 110 -5.69 3.79 13.82
CA SER A 110 -7.04 4.11 14.34
C SER A 110 -8.10 4.02 13.25
N ARG A 111 -7.80 4.49 12.04
CA ARG A 111 -8.74 4.38 10.90
C ARG A 111 -8.92 2.96 10.41
N PHE A 112 -7.88 2.17 10.44
CA PHE A 112 -7.98 0.77 10.11
C PHE A 112 -8.88 0.06 11.11
N HIS A 113 -8.73 0.34 12.41
CA HIS A 113 -9.60 -0.18 13.46
C HIS A 113 -11.05 0.29 13.31
N ASP A 114 -11.30 1.58 13.06
CA ASP A 114 -12.65 2.11 12.81
C ASP A 114 -13.35 1.37 11.66
N LEU A 115 -12.62 1.09 10.56
CA LEU A 115 -13.15 0.34 9.42
C LEU A 115 -13.41 -1.13 9.76
N THR A 116 -12.54 -1.72 10.57
CA THR A 116 -12.70 -3.10 11.05
C THR A 116 -13.92 -3.21 11.95
N ASP A 117 -14.09 -2.29 12.89
CA ASP A 117 -15.27 -2.23 13.77
C ASP A 117 -16.55 -2.04 12.95
N GLN A 118 -16.52 -1.13 11.98
CA GLN A 118 -17.65 -0.94 11.07
C GLN A 118 -17.98 -2.23 10.31
N LEU A 119 -16.97 -2.94 9.80
CA LEU A 119 -17.13 -4.21 9.08
C LEU A 119 -17.79 -5.28 9.96
N VAL A 120 -17.43 -5.32 11.25
CA VAL A 120 -17.92 -6.30 12.21
C VAL A 120 -19.35 -6.01 12.66
N VAL A 121 -19.69 -4.74 12.89
CA VAL A 121 -21.01 -4.31 13.45
C VAL A 121 -22.07 -4.16 12.37
N GLU A 122 -21.67 -3.87 11.12
CA GLU A 122 -22.61 -3.54 10.05
C GLU A 122 -23.46 -4.75 9.63
N SER A 123 -24.76 -4.62 9.72
CA SER A 123 -25.75 -5.65 9.36
C SER A 123 -26.18 -5.60 7.89
N GLN A 124 -26.02 -4.44 7.23
CA GLN A 124 -26.42 -4.28 5.84
C GLN A 124 -25.28 -4.76 4.91
N GLN A 125 -25.52 -5.79 4.15
CA GLN A 125 -24.54 -6.42 3.26
C GLN A 125 -23.79 -5.41 2.38
N ARG A 126 -24.48 -4.45 1.80
CA ARG A 126 -23.83 -3.45 0.92
C ARG A 126 -22.82 -2.59 1.68
N GLN A 127 -23.20 -2.08 2.85
CA GLN A 127 -22.32 -1.22 3.67
C GLN A 127 -21.12 -2.02 4.18
N ARG A 128 -21.34 -3.28 4.51
CA ARG A 128 -20.29 -4.21 4.89
C ARG A 128 -19.27 -4.45 3.75
N LEU A 129 -19.74 -4.61 2.52
CA LEU A 129 -18.86 -4.73 1.34
C LEU A 129 -18.11 -3.42 1.04
N GLU A 130 -18.74 -2.27 1.26
CA GLU A 130 -18.09 -0.95 1.12
C GLU A 130 -17.02 -0.75 2.22
N ALA A 131 -17.27 -1.18 3.46
CA ALA A 131 -16.28 -1.18 4.54
C ALA A 131 -15.10 -2.12 4.21
N LEU A 132 -15.39 -3.35 3.75
CA LEU A 132 -14.36 -4.27 3.28
C LEU A 132 -13.50 -3.63 2.20
N GLY A 133 -14.09 -3.06 1.16
CA GLY A 133 -13.34 -2.40 0.09
C GLY A 133 -12.43 -1.29 0.61
N SER A 134 -12.92 -0.48 1.54
CA SER A 134 -12.13 0.58 2.18
C SER A 134 -10.97 0.03 3.02
N LEU A 135 -11.19 -1.06 3.74
CA LEU A 135 -10.18 -1.75 4.54
C LEU A 135 -9.09 -2.38 3.65
N LEU A 136 -9.48 -3.02 2.53
CA LEU A 136 -8.53 -3.58 1.57
C LEU A 136 -7.58 -2.54 1.00
N SER A 137 -7.99 -1.26 0.86
CA SER A 137 -7.06 -0.22 0.41
C SER A 137 -5.93 0.02 1.41
N HIS A 138 -6.18 -0.05 2.73
CA HIS A 138 -5.15 0.06 3.75
C HIS A 138 -4.19 -1.14 3.74
N ILE A 139 -4.73 -2.35 3.56
CA ILE A 139 -3.92 -3.57 3.45
C ILE A 139 -3.01 -3.53 2.21
N GLN A 140 -3.51 -3.02 1.09
CA GLN A 140 -2.69 -2.84 -0.12
C GLN A 140 -1.66 -1.72 0.05
N ASP A 141 -2.01 -0.63 0.73
CA ASP A 141 -1.12 0.49 0.99
C ASP A 141 0.15 0.06 1.74
N VAL A 142 0.05 -0.83 2.73
CA VAL A 142 1.23 -1.28 3.50
C VAL A 142 2.19 -2.18 2.71
N SER A 143 1.81 -2.63 1.51
CA SER A 143 2.73 -3.27 0.56
C SER A 143 3.56 -2.25 -0.24
N THR A 144 3.26 -0.96 -0.07
CA THR A 144 3.95 0.15 -0.73
C THR A 144 5.06 0.68 0.18
N PRO A 145 6.32 0.78 -0.29
CA PRO A 145 7.44 1.22 0.54
C PRO A 145 7.21 2.56 1.25
N SER A 146 6.72 3.56 0.54
CA SER A 146 6.48 4.90 1.08
C SER A 146 5.36 4.97 2.15
N ARG A 147 4.63 3.86 2.37
CA ARG A 147 3.56 3.78 3.38
C ARG A 147 4.01 3.17 4.69
N VAL A 148 5.09 2.43 4.68
CA VAL A 148 5.69 1.77 5.86
C VAL A 148 7.05 2.35 6.22
N VAL A 149 7.72 2.96 5.25
CA VAL A 149 8.89 3.84 5.44
C VAL A 149 8.44 5.23 5.01
N PRO A 150 7.87 6.01 5.92
CA PRO A 150 7.27 7.28 5.56
C PRO A 150 8.36 8.25 5.09
N VAL A 151 8.35 8.55 3.80
CA VAL A 151 9.29 9.49 3.21
C VAL A 151 8.60 10.84 3.03
N TYR A 152 9.23 11.89 3.57
CA TYR A 152 8.72 13.24 3.36
C TYR A 152 9.11 13.75 1.99
N THR A 153 8.11 13.93 1.12
CA THR A 153 8.30 14.41 -0.25
C THR A 153 8.36 15.93 -0.36
N GLY A 154 8.17 16.64 0.74
CA GLY A 154 8.06 18.09 0.80
C GLY A 154 9.39 18.83 0.92
N ARG A 155 10.25 18.78 -0.08
CA ARG A 155 11.20 19.88 -0.23
C ARG A 155 10.46 21.10 -0.78
N TRP A 156 10.58 22.24 -0.16
CA TRP A 156 9.86 23.50 -0.39
C TRP A 156 9.75 23.95 -1.86
N TRP A 157 10.56 23.39 -2.77
CA TRP A 157 10.59 23.66 -4.21
C TRP A 157 10.37 22.46 -5.14
N SER A 158 10.16 21.30 -4.63
CA SER A 158 9.85 20.12 -5.43
C SER A 158 8.81 19.24 -4.73
N PHE A 159 7.57 19.79 -4.66
CA PHE A 159 6.44 19.01 -4.17
C PHE A 159 6.14 17.86 -5.13
N SER A 160 6.69 16.69 -4.85
CA SER A 160 6.13 15.46 -5.37
C SER A 160 5.29 14.83 -4.25
N LEU A 161 3.99 14.95 -4.35
CA LEU A 161 3.05 14.28 -3.45
C LEU A 161 2.88 12.79 -3.81
N GLN A 162 3.70 12.27 -4.71
CA GLN A 162 3.62 10.90 -5.20
C GLN A 162 4.98 10.25 -5.18
N ASP A 163 4.99 9.06 -4.62
CA ASP A 163 6.07 8.12 -4.84
C ASP A 163 5.97 7.54 -6.25
N ARG A 164 7.09 7.34 -6.92
CA ARG A 164 7.10 6.78 -8.28
C ARG A 164 6.73 5.30 -8.30
N PHE A 165 7.01 4.58 -7.22
CA PHE A 165 6.57 3.21 -7.05
C PHE A 165 5.04 3.08 -7.14
N ASP A 166 4.30 4.07 -6.65
CA ASP A 166 2.83 4.07 -6.65
C ASP A 166 2.21 3.98 -8.06
N ARG A 167 3.01 4.24 -9.09
CA ARG A 167 2.60 4.18 -10.51
C ARG A 167 3.22 3.02 -11.27
N TYR A 168 4.03 2.22 -10.59
CA TYR A 168 4.73 1.15 -11.29
C TYR A 168 3.72 0.09 -11.75
N PRO A 169 3.74 -0.32 -13.02
CA PRO A 169 2.71 -1.19 -13.57
C PRO A 169 2.71 -2.57 -12.93
N VAL A 170 1.52 -3.16 -12.77
CA VAL A 170 1.37 -4.53 -12.31
C VAL A 170 1.66 -5.51 -13.44
N ASP A 171 2.55 -6.44 -13.22
CA ASP A 171 2.76 -7.57 -14.12
C ASP A 171 1.69 -8.64 -13.89
N VAL A 172 0.57 -8.47 -14.59
CA VAL A 172 -0.60 -9.35 -14.47
C VAL A 172 -0.26 -10.79 -14.88
N GLN A 173 0.61 -10.96 -15.89
CA GLN A 173 0.95 -12.30 -16.40
C GLN A 173 1.76 -13.08 -15.37
N ARG A 174 2.76 -12.45 -14.73
CA ARG A 174 3.52 -13.07 -13.65
C ARG A 174 2.65 -13.36 -12.42
N LEU A 175 1.73 -12.45 -12.06
CA LEU A 175 0.78 -12.68 -10.95
C LEU A 175 -0.17 -13.87 -11.25
N GLU A 176 -0.65 -13.99 -12.47
CA GLU A 176 -1.49 -15.13 -12.85
C GLU A 176 -0.71 -16.44 -12.88
N ALA A 177 0.56 -16.41 -13.28
CA ALA A 177 1.45 -17.57 -13.25
C ALA A 177 1.80 -18.02 -11.81
N ALA A 178 1.85 -17.09 -10.86
CA ALA A 178 2.08 -17.39 -9.44
C ALA A 178 0.84 -17.99 -8.73
N GLY A 179 -0.26 -18.20 -9.44
CA GLY A 179 -1.55 -18.55 -8.85
C GLY A 179 -1.54 -19.76 -7.92
N GLN A 180 -0.82 -20.85 -8.27
CA GLN A 180 -0.78 -22.04 -7.43
C GLN A 180 0.00 -21.83 -6.12
N SER A 181 1.14 -21.14 -6.18
CA SER A 181 1.91 -20.80 -4.96
C SER A 181 1.13 -19.85 -4.06
N LEU A 182 0.37 -18.91 -4.63
CA LEU A 182 -0.54 -18.05 -3.88
C LEU A 182 -1.62 -18.83 -3.15
N CYS A 183 -2.23 -19.84 -3.77
CA CYS A 183 -3.25 -20.67 -3.09
C CYS A 183 -2.69 -21.34 -1.85
N GLN A 184 -1.46 -21.83 -1.93
CA GLN A 184 -0.80 -22.51 -0.81
C GLN A 184 -0.41 -21.52 0.30
N SER A 185 0.23 -20.40 -0.04
CA SER A 185 0.68 -19.41 0.97
C SER A 185 -0.50 -18.75 1.70
N VAL A 186 -1.58 -18.42 0.98
CA VAL A 186 -2.81 -17.89 1.56
C VAL A 186 -3.44 -18.88 2.54
N LEU A 187 -3.50 -20.17 2.18
CA LEU A 187 -4.04 -21.21 3.09
C LEU A 187 -3.25 -21.26 4.40
N VAL A 188 -1.92 -21.29 4.32
CA VAL A 188 -1.05 -21.31 5.51
C VAL A 188 -1.30 -20.06 6.36
N GLN A 189 -1.32 -18.88 5.78
CA GLN A 189 -1.55 -17.64 6.53
C GLN A 189 -2.92 -17.61 7.21
N VAL A 190 -3.97 -18.08 6.54
CA VAL A 190 -5.32 -18.15 7.14
C VAL A 190 -5.35 -19.14 8.31
N GLN A 191 -4.66 -20.28 8.18
CA GLN A 191 -4.55 -21.26 9.26
C GLN A 191 -3.77 -20.72 10.48
N ASP A 192 -2.71 -19.96 10.24
CA ASP A 192 -1.88 -19.37 11.31
C ASP A 192 -2.66 -18.33 12.16
N ILE A 193 -3.66 -17.69 11.59
CA ILE A 193 -4.53 -16.72 12.28
C ILE A 193 -5.90 -17.30 12.66
N ALA A 194 -6.11 -18.58 12.39
CA ALA A 194 -7.34 -19.26 12.77
C ALA A 194 -7.50 -19.26 14.31
N GLY A 195 -8.67 -18.81 14.77
CA GLY A 195 -8.99 -18.71 16.21
C GLY A 195 -8.88 -17.29 16.79
N ALA A 196 -8.29 -16.34 16.07
CA ALA A 196 -8.39 -14.92 16.41
C ALA A 196 -9.77 -14.37 16.01
N ASP A 197 -10.24 -13.32 16.70
CA ASP A 197 -11.39 -12.59 16.18
C ASP A 197 -11.02 -11.85 14.87
N VAL A 198 -12.04 -11.44 14.11
CA VAL A 198 -11.83 -10.82 12.78
C VAL A 198 -10.98 -9.56 12.89
N GLY A 199 -11.17 -8.74 13.92
CA GLY A 199 -10.42 -7.50 14.12
C GLY A 199 -8.95 -7.78 14.41
N GLU A 200 -8.68 -8.72 15.28
CA GLU A 200 -7.34 -9.15 15.63
C GLU A 200 -6.65 -9.80 14.42
N ALA A 201 -7.32 -10.70 13.70
CA ALA A 201 -6.79 -11.36 12.51
C ALA A 201 -6.41 -10.35 11.41
N LEU A 202 -7.26 -9.35 11.14
CA LEU A 202 -6.98 -8.30 10.17
C LEU A 202 -5.83 -7.39 10.62
N SER A 203 -5.72 -7.09 11.92
CA SER A 203 -4.60 -6.34 12.47
C SER A 203 -3.29 -7.10 12.35
N GLN A 204 -3.27 -8.38 12.69
CA GLN A 204 -2.09 -9.25 12.52
C GLN A 204 -1.64 -9.28 11.05
N LEU A 205 -2.58 -9.43 10.12
CA LEU A 205 -2.31 -9.42 8.68
C LEU A 205 -1.71 -8.08 8.23
N LEU A 206 -2.27 -6.95 8.68
CA LEU A 206 -1.77 -5.61 8.37
C LEU A 206 -0.32 -5.45 8.80
N PHE A 207 -0.01 -5.76 10.07
CA PHE A 207 1.34 -5.62 10.62
C PHE A 207 2.32 -6.61 10.00
N TYR A 208 1.88 -7.83 9.69
CA TYR A 208 2.69 -8.80 8.96
C TYR A 208 3.09 -8.26 7.58
N SER A 209 2.12 -7.80 6.80
CA SER A 209 2.34 -7.25 5.45
C SER A 209 3.25 -6.02 5.47
N ALA A 210 3.08 -5.15 6.45
CA ALA A 210 3.94 -3.98 6.65
C ALA A 210 5.39 -4.38 6.96
N ARG A 211 5.60 -5.35 7.85
CA ARG A 211 6.94 -5.88 8.16
C ARG A 211 7.62 -6.49 6.95
N GLN A 212 6.89 -7.25 6.13
CA GLN A 212 7.43 -7.82 4.89
C GLN A 212 7.90 -6.71 3.92
N THR A 213 7.19 -5.60 3.88
CA THR A 213 7.59 -4.45 3.04
C THR A 213 8.84 -3.76 3.59
N ILE A 214 8.95 -3.58 4.92
CA ILE A 214 10.16 -3.02 5.54
C ILE A 214 11.37 -3.92 5.29
N ILE A 215 11.22 -5.23 5.46
CA ILE A 215 12.29 -6.20 5.16
C ILE A 215 12.72 -6.09 3.69
N ALA A 216 11.76 -5.96 2.77
CA ALA A 216 12.09 -5.81 1.37
C ALA A 216 12.82 -4.49 1.07
N VAL A 217 12.44 -3.39 1.72
CA VAL A 217 13.15 -2.09 1.58
C VAL A 217 14.57 -2.18 2.13
N SER A 218 14.78 -2.95 3.19
CA SER A 218 16.10 -3.16 3.80
C SER A 218 16.91 -4.28 3.15
N SER A 219 16.40 -4.90 2.08
CA SER A 219 17.14 -5.95 1.37
C SER A 219 18.12 -5.37 0.35
N GLU A 220 19.17 -6.13 0.07
CA GLU A 220 20.15 -5.79 -0.95
C GLU A 220 19.53 -5.73 -2.35
N ILE A 221 19.99 -4.79 -3.17
CA ILE A 221 19.70 -4.76 -4.59
C ILE A 221 20.60 -5.80 -5.25
N ASN A 222 20.02 -6.84 -5.82
CA ASN A 222 20.76 -7.97 -6.35
C ASN A 222 21.89 -7.54 -7.29
N GLY A 223 23.11 -7.99 -6.99
CA GLY A 223 24.30 -7.67 -7.77
C GLY A 223 24.89 -6.27 -7.54
N MET A 224 24.38 -5.53 -6.54
CA MET A 224 24.89 -4.21 -6.16
C MET A 224 25.23 -4.16 -4.68
N PRO A 225 26.30 -3.46 -4.28
CA PRO A 225 26.61 -3.20 -2.87
C PRO A 225 25.72 -2.07 -2.32
N ALA A 226 24.42 -2.22 -2.42
CA ALA A 226 23.39 -1.25 -2.01
C ALA A 226 22.11 -1.97 -1.64
N GLU A 227 21.32 -1.36 -0.79
CA GLU A 227 19.98 -1.80 -0.41
C GLU A 227 18.91 -0.92 -1.07
N TRP A 228 17.65 -1.37 -1.08
CA TRP A 228 16.52 -0.57 -1.53
C TRP A 228 16.26 0.66 -0.64
N THR A 229 16.88 0.75 0.54
CA THR A 229 16.98 1.96 1.37
C THR A 229 17.57 3.16 0.63
N ALA A 230 18.30 2.92 -0.45
CA ALA A 230 18.74 3.98 -1.38
C ALA A 230 17.56 4.81 -1.94
N PHE A 231 16.37 4.23 -2.04
CA PHE A 231 15.15 4.91 -2.48
C PHE A 231 14.30 5.39 -1.30
N TRP A 232 14.12 4.55 -0.25
CA TRP A 232 13.29 4.84 0.92
C TRP A 232 14.10 4.59 2.19
N GLN A 233 14.75 5.63 2.67
CA GLN A 233 15.58 5.54 3.86
C GLN A 233 14.72 5.72 5.12
N PRO A 234 14.67 4.72 6.02
CA PRO A 234 13.98 4.86 7.29
C PRO A 234 14.54 6.02 8.13
N ALA A 235 13.70 6.56 9.02
CA ALA A 235 14.16 7.55 9.98
C ALA A 235 15.36 7.01 10.78
N SER A 236 16.35 7.87 10.98
CA SER A 236 17.46 7.53 11.87
C SER A 236 16.97 7.50 13.32
N ASN A 237 17.32 6.45 14.05
CA ASN A 237 17.04 6.33 15.48
C ASN A 237 17.98 7.20 16.34
N ASP A 238 18.33 8.40 15.86
CA ASP A 238 19.29 9.30 16.52
C ASP A 238 18.69 10.12 17.67
N GLY A 239 17.44 9.85 18.03
CA GLY A 239 16.75 10.59 19.09
C GLY A 239 16.27 11.98 18.65
N SER A 240 16.37 12.32 17.36
CA SER A 240 15.91 13.62 16.81
C SER A 240 14.39 13.79 16.84
N GLY A 241 13.64 12.74 17.19
CA GLY A 241 12.17 12.76 17.22
C GLY A 241 11.51 12.81 15.85
N ASN A 242 12.28 12.69 14.77
CA ASN A 242 11.74 12.60 13.43
C ASN A 242 11.22 11.18 13.18
N ALA A 243 9.90 11.03 13.21
CA ALA A 243 9.23 9.78 12.85
C ALA A 243 9.26 9.51 11.32
N PHE A 244 9.76 10.46 10.53
CA PHE A 244 9.76 10.39 9.08
C PHE A 244 11.14 10.04 8.55
N GLY A 245 11.17 9.07 7.64
CA GLY A 245 12.31 8.82 6.78
C GLY A 245 12.44 9.89 5.68
N GLU A 246 13.37 9.68 4.80
CA GLU A 246 13.58 10.52 3.63
C GLU A 246 13.86 9.66 2.39
N TYR A 247 13.78 10.27 1.22
CA TYR A 247 14.32 9.60 0.04
C TYR A 247 15.83 9.49 0.21
N GLY A 248 16.35 8.28 0.07
CA GLY A 248 17.78 8.01 0.14
C GLY A 248 18.53 8.57 -1.08
N VAL A 249 19.75 8.10 -1.27
CA VAL A 249 20.68 8.61 -2.30
C VAL A 249 20.18 8.47 -3.73
N ALA A 250 19.30 7.51 -4.01
CA ALA A 250 18.64 7.34 -5.31
C ALA A 250 17.43 8.27 -5.51
N GLY A 251 16.91 8.87 -4.43
CA GLY A 251 15.78 9.77 -4.49
C GLY A 251 14.48 9.09 -4.94
N ASN A 252 13.46 9.90 -5.27
CA ASN A 252 12.19 9.42 -5.82
C ASN A 252 12.32 9.10 -7.33
N ASN A 253 13.19 8.16 -7.68
CA ASN A 253 13.50 7.81 -9.09
C ASN A 253 13.25 6.33 -9.40
N PHE A 254 12.45 5.63 -8.60
CA PHE A 254 12.12 4.22 -8.86
C PHE A 254 11.54 4.04 -10.27
N GLY A 255 12.12 3.09 -11.02
CA GLY A 255 11.74 2.81 -12.40
C GLY A 255 12.41 3.70 -13.46
N ASP A 256 13.13 4.76 -13.08
CA ASP A 256 13.91 5.57 -14.01
C ASP A 256 15.40 5.23 -13.97
N ARG A 257 16.13 5.75 -14.94
CA ARG A 257 17.59 5.71 -14.87
C ARG A 257 18.07 6.54 -13.69
N VAL A 258 18.80 5.91 -12.79
CA VAL A 258 19.38 6.58 -11.62
C VAL A 258 20.85 6.16 -11.46
N GLU A 259 21.67 7.10 -11.04
CA GLU A 259 23.07 6.88 -10.66
C GLU A 259 23.28 7.43 -9.26
N PHE A 260 23.79 6.61 -8.35
CA PHE A 260 23.99 6.97 -6.95
C PHE A 260 25.25 6.32 -6.39
N ARG A 261 25.75 6.87 -5.29
CA ARG A 261 26.87 6.28 -4.55
C ARG A 261 26.40 5.05 -3.79
N CYS A 262 27.19 3.97 -3.87
CA CYS A 262 26.97 2.72 -3.17
C CYS A 262 28.25 2.16 -2.60
N GLY A 263 28.16 1.24 -1.62
CA GLY A 263 29.30 0.67 -0.92
C GLY A 263 29.74 1.46 0.31
N ASP A 264 30.60 0.84 1.12
CA ASP A 264 31.06 1.42 2.39
C ASP A 264 31.89 2.69 2.18
N THR A 265 31.69 3.64 3.06
CA THR A 265 32.26 5.00 3.05
C THR A 265 33.80 5.08 3.20
N GLY A 266 34.51 3.93 3.22
CA GLY A 266 35.94 3.84 3.45
C GLY A 266 36.82 3.57 2.21
N GLN A 267 36.23 3.21 1.09
CA GLN A 267 36.91 3.01 -0.20
C GLN A 267 36.38 4.01 -1.24
N GLU A 268 37.06 4.16 -2.37
CA GLU A 268 36.57 4.99 -3.48
C GLU A 268 35.08 4.69 -3.71
N ALA A 269 34.24 5.70 -3.49
CA ALA A 269 32.79 5.54 -3.52
C ALA A 269 32.37 4.92 -4.86
N LEU A 270 31.96 3.66 -4.84
CA LEU A 270 31.44 2.97 -6.01
C LEU A 270 30.20 3.70 -6.52
N ARG A 271 30.03 3.67 -7.84
CA ARG A 271 28.83 4.20 -8.47
C ARG A 271 27.94 3.05 -8.92
N CYS A 272 26.75 3.00 -8.37
CA CYS A 272 25.71 2.09 -8.82
C CYS A 272 24.81 2.79 -9.84
N ILE A 273 24.45 2.06 -10.89
CA ILE A 273 23.59 2.56 -11.95
C ILE A 273 22.47 1.56 -12.16
N LEU A 274 21.23 2.03 -12.01
CA LEU A 274 20.04 1.31 -12.47
C LEU A 274 19.55 1.98 -13.75
N LEU A 275 19.26 1.19 -14.76
CA LEU A 275 18.73 1.70 -16.02
C LEU A 275 17.23 1.95 -15.91
N LYS A 276 16.68 2.71 -16.84
CA LYS A 276 15.23 2.84 -16.95
C LYS A 276 14.62 1.46 -17.23
N ASP A 277 13.55 1.14 -16.51
CA ASP A 277 12.85 -0.14 -16.64
C ASP A 277 13.75 -1.37 -16.37
N ASP A 278 14.78 -1.22 -15.52
CA ASP A 278 15.68 -2.30 -15.12
C ASP A 278 14.87 -3.50 -14.57
N PRO A 279 15.27 -4.75 -14.93
CA PRO A 279 14.62 -5.95 -14.36
C PRO A 279 14.56 -5.98 -12.84
N LEU A 280 15.53 -5.38 -12.15
CA LEU A 280 15.53 -5.29 -10.67
C LEU A 280 14.34 -4.49 -10.13
N TYR A 281 13.96 -3.39 -10.82
CA TYR A 281 12.73 -2.67 -10.48
C TYR A 281 11.49 -3.53 -10.68
N GLN A 282 11.45 -4.29 -11.80
CA GLN A 282 10.32 -5.15 -12.12
C GLN A 282 10.17 -6.26 -11.08
N ASP A 283 11.27 -6.88 -10.66
CA ASP A 283 11.26 -7.94 -9.66
C ASP A 283 10.85 -7.43 -8.28
N PHE A 284 11.38 -6.29 -7.86
CA PHE A 284 10.99 -5.67 -6.60
C PHE A 284 9.49 -5.29 -6.61
N ALA A 285 9.04 -4.61 -7.66
CA ALA A 285 7.64 -4.21 -7.77
C ALA A 285 6.71 -5.42 -7.85
N PHE A 286 7.08 -6.45 -8.61
CA PHE A 286 6.32 -7.70 -8.68
C PHE A 286 6.16 -8.34 -7.30
N ALA A 287 7.23 -8.45 -6.52
CA ALA A 287 7.19 -9.01 -5.18
C ALA A 287 6.24 -8.21 -4.26
N ARG A 288 6.23 -6.88 -4.35
CA ARG A 288 5.31 -6.02 -3.57
C ARG A 288 3.86 -6.16 -4.02
N HIS A 289 3.61 -6.18 -5.34
CA HIS A 289 2.26 -6.39 -5.87
C HIS A 289 1.72 -7.79 -5.54
N LEU A 290 2.59 -8.82 -5.59
CA LEU A 290 2.23 -10.18 -5.17
C LEU A 290 1.84 -10.22 -3.70
N SER A 291 2.62 -9.57 -2.83
CA SER A 291 2.32 -9.44 -1.41
C SER A 291 0.98 -8.71 -1.16
N ALA A 292 0.69 -7.65 -1.92
CA ALA A 292 -0.58 -6.95 -1.85
C ALA A 292 -1.77 -7.82 -2.27
N VAL A 293 -1.61 -8.61 -3.33
CA VAL A 293 -2.64 -9.57 -3.79
C VAL A 293 -2.87 -10.65 -2.74
N GLU A 294 -1.80 -11.24 -2.21
CA GLU A 294 -1.84 -12.26 -1.17
C GLU A 294 -2.56 -11.77 0.08
N ALA A 295 -2.14 -10.64 0.63
CA ALA A 295 -2.76 -10.04 1.81
C ALA A 295 -4.24 -9.67 1.57
N THR A 296 -4.58 -9.20 0.36
CA THR A 296 -5.97 -8.93 -0.03
C THR A 296 -6.81 -10.22 -0.05
N MET A 297 -6.25 -11.32 -0.58
CA MET A 297 -6.92 -12.63 -0.57
C MET A 297 -7.15 -13.12 0.85
N VAL A 298 -6.13 -13.06 1.72
CA VAL A 298 -6.25 -13.45 3.13
C VAL A 298 -7.32 -12.62 3.83
N ALA A 299 -7.34 -11.30 3.65
CA ALA A 299 -8.36 -10.43 4.25
C ALA A 299 -9.78 -10.76 3.77
N MET A 300 -9.94 -11.04 2.48
CA MET A 300 -11.24 -11.48 1.93
C MET A 300 -11.71 -12.80 2.59
N LEU A 301 -10.78 -13.73 2.82
CA LEU A 301 -11.10 -15.01 3.47
C LEU A 301 -11.46 -14.83 4.94
N ILE A 302 -10.68 -14.06 5.71
CA ILE A 302 -10.97 -13.77 7.12
C ILE A 302 -12.41 -13.27 7.29
N VAL A 303 -12.81 -12.32 6.43
CA VAL A 303 -14.14 -11.70 6.52
C VAL A 303 -15.24 -12.65 6.10
N GLN A 304 -15.02 -13.50 5.08
CA GLN A 304 -16.01 -14.45 4.58
C GLN A 304 -16.14 -15.70 5.48
N TYR A 305 -15.03 -16.15 6.07
CA TYR A 305 -14.99 -17.34 6.91
C TYR A 305 -15.81 -17.16 8.19
N ARG A 306 -15.94 -15.92 8.69
CA ARG A 306 -16.74 -15.63 9.87
C ARG A 306 -18.24 -15.81 9.67
N ASP A 307 -18.75 -15.67 8.45
CA ASP A 307 -20.18 -15.82 8.16
C ASP A 307 -20.64 -17.29 8.24
N ILE A 308 -19.69 -18.21 8.48
CA ILE A 308 -19.91 -19.65 8.55
C ILE A 308 -19.73 -20.17 9.99
N LEU A 309 -19.08 -19.42 10.87
CA LEU A 309 -18.92 -19.70 12.29
C LEU A 309 -19.94 -18.92 13.11
#